data_28c59b3d0a2ec5f61d0686c9d6746568
#
_entry.id   28c59b3d0a2ec5f61d0686c9d6746568
#
_cell.length_a   1.000
_cell.length_b   1.000
_cell.length_c   1.000
_cell.angle_alpha   90.00
_cell.angle_beta   90.00
_cell.angle_gamma   90.00
#
_symmetry.space_group_name_H-M   'P 1'
#
loop_
_entity.id
_entity.type
_entity.pdbx_description
1 polymer ?
#
loop_
_entity_poly.entity_id
_entity_poly.type
_entity_poly.pdbx_seq_one_letter_code
_entity_poly.pdbx_strand_id
1 'polypeptide(L)'
;VVGIAGAVAGGIEPGDVVVATEVSAEDVPPISLPRAEAVATSLEAAGFTVHTGPVASAAKPALGARRQELADRGAVAVDMESAWLLEHHSGPAYVVRVVTDTSARELWTAAAVARIYRALRTIRRLTPVLAKEVG
;
A
#
# COMPACT_ATOMS: atom_id res chain seq x y z
N VAL A 1 7.12 -4.74 5.49
CA VAL A 1 6.50 -5.36 4.30
C VAL A 1 6.51 -4.35 3.17
N VAL A 2 7.01 -4.73 1.98
CA VAL A 2 7.04 -3.90 0.78
C VAL A 2 6.42 -4.68 -0.37
N GLY A 3 5.56 -4.04 -1.15
CA GLY A 3 4.88 -4.69 -2.27
C GLY A 3 4.00 -3.73 -3.07
N ILE A 4 3.05 -4.28 -3.80
CA ILE A 4 2.09 -3.52 -4.61
C ILE A 4 0.70 -3.49 -3.96
N ALA A 5 -0.10 -2.51 -4.35
CA ALA A 5 -1.50 -2.40 -3.91
C ALA A 5 -2.34 -1.67 -4.95
N GLY A 6 -3.66 -1.81 -4.85
CA GLY A 6 -4.62 -0.96 -5.54
C GLY A 6 -5.02 0.23 -4.68
N ALA A 7 -5.10 1.43 -5.25
CA ALA A 7 -5.66 2.57 -4.55
C ALA A 7 -7.18 2.50 -4.53
N VAL A 8 -7.78 2.82 -3.38
CA VAL A 8 -9.23 2.92 -3.22
C VAL A 8 -9.70 4.34 -2.91
N ALA A 9 -8.85 5.15 -2.31
CA ALA A 9 -9.11 6.57 -2.10
C ALA A 9 -8.81 7.39 -3.38
N GLY A 10 -9.54 8.49 -3.55
CA GLY A 10 -9.27 9.44 -4.63
C GLY A 10 -7.93 10.18 -4.45
N GLY A 11 -7.38 10.69 -5.55
CA GLY A 11 -6.14 11.49 -5.54
C GLY A 11 -4.85 10.67 -5.49
N ILE A 12 -4.94 9.35 -5.53
CA ILE A 12 -3.78 8.43 -5.55
C ILE A 12 -3.68 7.83 -6.95
N GLU A 13 -2.51 7.95 -7.57
CA GLU A 13 -2.27 7.52 -8.94
C GLU A 13 -1.35 6.29 -9.00
N PRO A 14 -1.41 5.50 -10.10
CA PRO A 14 -0.45 4.44 -10.33
C PRO A 14 0.99 4.96 -10.30
N GLY A 15 1.85 4.29 -9.54
CA GLY A 15 3.24 4.71 -9.30
C GLY A 15 3.45 5.48 -8.00
N ASP A 16 2.38 6.01 -7.39
CA ASP A 16 2.46 6.61 -6.07
C ASP A 16 2.77 5.55 -4.99
N VAL A 17 3.30 6.01 -3.87
CA VAL A 17 3.63 5.17 -2.73
C VAL A 17 2.62 5.39 -1.61
N VAL A 18 2.13 4.32 -1.03
CA VAL A 18 1.30 4.35 0.18
C VAL A 18 2.09 3.75 1.34
N VAL A 19 2.21 4.50 2.43
CA VAL A 19 2.74 4.02 3.71
C VAL A 19 1.56 3.80 4.65
N ALA A 20 1.34 2.56 5.05
CA ALA A 20 0.20 2.22 5.89
C ALA A 20 0.38 2.75 7.32
N THR A 21 -0.63 3.46 7.82
CA THR A 21 -0.75 3.82 9.24
C THR A 21 -1.34 2.69 10.05
N GLU A 22 -2.08 1.82 9.39
CA GLU A 22 -2.78 0.68 9.94
C GLU A 22 -3.01 -0.35 8.84
N VAL A 23 -3.00 -1.63 9.19
CA VAL A 23 -3.44 -2.70 8.28
C VAL A 23 -4.54 -3.52 8.95
N SER A 24 -5.52 -3.98 8.17
CA SER A 24 -6.60 -4.83 8.65
C SER A 24 -7.09 -5.78 7.55
N ALA A 25 -7.78 -6.84 7.93
CA ALA A 25 -8.52 -7.71 7.04
C ALA A 25 -9.87 -8.04 7.69
N GLU A 26 -10.76 -8.72 6.96
CA GLU A 26 -12.07 -9.11 7.50
C GLU A 26 -11.96 -9.97 8.76
N ASP A 27 -10.95 -10.84 8.81
CA ASP A 27 -10.64 -11.76 9.91
C ASP A 27 -9.45 -11.31 10.77
N VAL A 28 -8.82 -10.17 10.47
CA VAL A 28 -7.70 -9.60 11.23
C VAL A 28 -8.06 -8.20 11.72
N PRO A 29 -8.13 -8.00 13.06
CA PRO A 29 -8.36 -6.66 13.62
C PRO A 29 -7.31 -5.66 13.18
N PRO A 30 -7.61 -4.34 13.21
CA PRO A 30 -6.65 -3.31 12.85
C PRO A 30 -5.35 -3.40 13.65
N ILE A 31 -4.23 -3.42 12.91
CA ILE A 31 -2.86 -3.42 13.46
C ILE A 31 -2.25 -2.06 13.17
N SER A 32 -2.01 -1.28 14.21
CA SER A 32 -1.41 0.06 14.10
C SER A 32 0.07 0.00 13.73
N LEU A 33 0.50 0.93 12.88
CA LEU A 33 1.87 1.04 12.39
C LEU A 33 2.44 2.44 12.71
N PRO A 34 2.90 2.66 13.94
CA PRO A 34 3.24 4.00 14.44
C PRO A 34 4.45 4.64 13.77
N ARG A 35 5.25 3.89 13.00
CA ARG A 35 6.41 4.41 12.24
C ARG A 35 6.04 4.98 10.87
N ALA A 36 4.76 4.94 10.47
CA ALA A 36 4.32 5.32 9.14
C ALA A 36 4.78 6.73 8.74
N GLU A 37 4.59 7.72 9.61
CA GLU A 37 4.94 9.11 9.32
C GLU A 37 6.46 9.32 9.12
N ALA A 38 7.28 8.66 9.95
CA ALA A 38 8.74 8.74 9.79
C ALA A 38 9.20 8.12 8.46
N VAL A 39 8.64 6.97 8.11
CA VAL A 39 8.92 6.29 6.84
C VAL A 39 8.44 7.13 5.65
N ALA A 40 7.25 7.71 5.74
CA ALA A 40 6.70 8.59 4.70
C ALA A 40 7.62 9.80 4.47
N THR A 41 8.04 10.48 5.53
CA THR A 41 8.96 11.63 5.45
C THR A 41 10.27 11.26 4.75
N SER A 42 10.85 10.10 5.08
CA SER A 42 12.09 9.64 4.45
C SER A 42 11.91 9.37 2.96
N LEU A 43 10.78 8.81 2.57
CA LEU A 43 10.47 8.54 1.16
C LEU A 43 10.18 9.83 0.38
N GLU A 44 9.45 10.78 0.98
CA GLU A 44 9.23 12.11 0.39
C GLU A 44 10.54 12.87 0.17
N ALA A 45 11.43 12.85 1.16
CA ALA A 45 12.77 13.44 1.03
C ALA A 45 13.60 12.80 -0.08
N ALA A 46 13.36 11.55 -0.41
CA ALA A 46 13.97 10.84 -1.52
C ALA A 46 13.28 11.07 -2.88
N GLY A 47 12.22 11.91 -2.92
CA GLY A 47 11.55 12.35 -4.14
C GLY A 47 10.37 11.47 -4.58
N PHE A 48 9.83 10.61 -3.71
CA PHE A 48 8.62 9.83 -4.00
C PHE A 48 7.37 10.65 -3.68
N THR A 49 6.30 10.41 -4.46
CA THR A 49 4.95 10.89 -4.11
C THR A 49 4.35 9.89 -3.12
N VAL A 50 4.14 10.34 -1.89
CA VAL A 50 3.74 9.47 -0.77
C VAL A 50 2.38 9.88 -0.22
N HIS A 51 1.58 8.88 0.09
CA HIS A 51 0.32 9.01 0.82
C HIS A 51 0.39 8.14 2.08
N THR A 52 -0.25 8.56 3.15
CA THR A 52 -0.38 7.76 4.38
C THR A 52 -1.85 7.45 4.64
N GLY A 53 -2.12 6.31 5.25
CA GLY A 53 -3.47 5.94 5.63
C GLY A 53 -3.66 4.45 5.85
N PRO A 54 -4.87 4.02 6.26
CA PRO A 54 -5.19 2.61 6.45
C PRO A 54 -5.11 1.81 5.14
N VAL A 55 -4.53 0.62 5.21
CA VAL A 55 -4.52 -0.35 4.10
C VAL A 55 -5.33 -1.56 4.50
N ALA A 56 -6.28 -1.93 3.66
CA ALA A 56 -7.06 -3.15 3.83
C ALA A 56 -6.42 -4.31 3.08
N SER A 57 -6.35 -5.48 3.69
CA SER A 57 -5.97 -6.72 3.00
C SER A 57 -7.21 -7.52 2.65
N ALA A 58 -7.32 -7.93 1.39
CA ALA A 58 -8.44 -8.70 0.87
C ALA A 58 -7.95 -10.03 0.28
N ALA A 59 -8.66 -11.11 0.57
CA ALA A 59 -8.31 -12.45 0.06
C ALA A 59 -8.48 -12.59 -1.47
N LYS A 60 -9.23 -11.67 -2.09
CA LYS A 60 -9.44 -11.59 -3.54
C LYS A 60 -9.23 -10.16 -4.01
N PRO A 61 -8.87 -9.95 -5.30
CA PRO A 61 -8.77 -8.61 -5.86
C PRO A 61 -10.05 -7.80 -5.61
N ALA A 62 -9.92 -6.61 -5.05
CA ALA A 62 -11.05 -5.72 -4.82
C ALA A 62 -11.33 -4.90 -6.08
N LEU A 63 -12.51 -5.09 -6.67
CA LEU A 63 -12.97 -4.42 -7.88
C LEU A 63 -14.32 -3.77 -7.63
N GLY A 64 -14.65 -2.75 -8.43
CA GLY A 64 -15.98 -2.11 -8.44
C GLY A 64 -16.50 -1.73 -7.05
N ALA A 65 -17.70 -2.24 -6.70
CA ALA A 65 -18.38 -1.93 -5.44
C ALA A 65 -17.60 -2.31 -4.19
N ARG A 66 -16.80 -3.40 -4.22
CA ARG A 66 -15.96 -3.79 -3.08
C ARG A 66 -14.86 -2.76 -2.82
N ARG A 67 -14.30 -2.17 -3.87
CA ARG A 67 -13.30 -1.11 -3.75
C ARG A 67 -13.90 0.14 -3.12
N GLN A 68 -15.10 0.52 -3.52
CA GLN A 68 -15.85 1.64 -2.94
C GLN A 68 -16.17 1.39 -1.47
N GLU A 69 -16.61 0.19 -1.11
CA GLU A 69 -16.90 -0.19 0.28
C GLU A 69 -15.66 -0.03 1.18
N LEU A 70 -14.49 -0.44 0.71
CA LEU A 70 -13.23 -0.27 1.46
C LEU A 70 -12.87 1.21 1.62
N ALA A 71 -13.06 2.03 0.59
CA ALA A 71 -12.87 3.47 0.66
C ALA A 71 -13.82 4.12 1.66
N ASP A 72 -15.09 3.73 1.68
CA ASP A 72 -16.11 4.24 2.61
C ASP A 72 -15.78 3.89 4.07
N ARG A 73 -15.06 2.81 4.30
CA ARG A 73 -14.53 2.42 5.62
C ARG A 73 -13.21 3.12 5.99
N GLY A 74 -12.70 4.00 5.13
CA GLY A 74 -11.50 4.80 5.38
C GLY A 74 -10.20 4.23 4.85
N ALA A 75 -10.20 3.08 4.17
CA ALA A 75 -9.01 2.57 3.53
C ALA A 75 -8.56 3.48 2.39
N VAL A 76 -7.25 3.68 2.24
CA VAL A 76 -6.65 4.43 1.12
C VAL A 76 -6.15 3.50 0.02
N ALA A 77 -5.79 2.28 0.38
CA ALA A 77 -5.35 1.24 -0.55
C ALA A 77 -5.79 -0.15 -0.08
N VAL A 78 -5.76 -1.10 -1.00
CA VAL A 78 -6.04 -2.51 -0.76
C VAL A 78 -4.90 -3.37 -1.31
N ASP A 79 -4.46 -4.33 -0.49
CA ASP A 79 -3.52 -5.37 -0.88
C ASP A 79 -4.11 -6.78 -0.62
N MET A 80 -3.29 -7.79 -0.74
CA MET A 80 -3.72 -9.18 -0.56
C MET A 80 -2.89 -9.95 0.49
N GLU A 81 -2.14 -9.23 1.37
CA GLU A 81 -1.21 -9.95 2.25
C GLU A 81 -0.83 -9.27 3.57
N SER A 82 -0.78 -7.94 3.63
CA SER A 82 -0.15 -7.21 4.76
C SER A 82 -0.71 -7.58 6.13
N ALA A 83 -2.03 -7.63 6.27
CA ALA A 83 -2.67 -7.91 7.56
C ALA A 83 -2.29 -9.29 8.08
N TRP A 84 -2.35 -10.31 7.23
CA TRP A 84 -2.00 -11.69 7.63
C TRP A 84 -0.51 -11.88 7.90
N LEU A 85 0.37 -11.18 7.16
CA LEU A 85 1.82 -11.21 7.43
C LEU A 85 2.15 -10.60 8.79
N LEU A 86 1.38 -9.63 9.26
CA LEU A 86 1.63 -8.93 10.51
C LEU A 86 0.79 -9.44 11.69
N GLU A 87 -0.22 -10.26 11.46
CA GLU A 87 -1.13 -10.76 12.50
C GLU A 87 -0.41 -11.36 13.72
N HIS A 88 0.68 -12.07 13.48
CA HIS A 88 1.48 -12.71 14.53
C HIS A 88 2.85 -12.06 14.71
N HIS A 89 3.09 -10.91 14.08
CA HIS A 89 4.36 -10.21 14.20
C HIS A 89 4.40 -9.41 15.51
N SER A 90 5.46 -9.61 16.28
CA SER A 90 5.75 -8.81 17.46
C SER A 90 7.01 -7.98 17.23
N GLY A 91 6.89 -6.68 17.27
CA GLY A 91 8.00 -5.76 17.10
C GLY A 91 7.72 -4.62 16.13
N PRO A 92 8.68 -3.73 15.92
CA PRO A 92 8.53 -2.63 14.97
C PRO A 92 8.29 -3.14 13.55
N ALA A 93 7.27 -2.60 12.90
CA ALA A 93 6.94 -2.93 11.52
C ALA A 93 6.53 -1.69 10.74
N TYR A 94 6.66 -1.76 9.42
CA TYR A 94 6.04 -0.81 8.49
C TYR A 94 5.58 -1.55 7.23
N VAL A 95 4.59 -1.00 6.57
CA VAL A 95 4.05 -1.49 5.31
C VAL A 95 4.11 -0.38 4.28
N VAL A 96 4.79 -0.64 3.18
CA VAL A 96 4.95 0.29 2.05
C VAL A 96 4.44 -0.40 0.79
N ARG A 97 3.52 0.25 0.10
CA ARG A 97 2.89 -0.26 -1.12
C ARG A 97 3.08 0.71 -2.27
N VAL A 98 3.42 0.20 -3.44
CA VAL A 98 3.41 0.98 -4.67
C VAL A 98 2.12 0.70 -5.40
N VAL A 99 1.42 1.74 -5.77
CA VAL A 99 0.11 1.64 -6.41
C VAL A 99 0.27 1.19 -7.86
N THR A 100 -0.46 0.13 -8.22
CA THR A 100 -0.49 -0.40 -9.60
C THR A 100 -1.77 -0.06 -10.33
N ASP A 101 -2.87 0.06 -9.60
CA ASP A 101 -4.21 0.26 -10.16
C ASP A 101 -5.07 1.15 -9.26
N THR A 102 -6.05 1.78 -9.86
CA THR A 102 -7.02 2.66 -9.21
C THR A 102 -8.42 2.26 -9.65
N SER A 103 -9.47 2.88 -9.07
CA SER A 103 -10.85 2.66 -9.53
C SER A 103 -11.06 3.02 -11.00
N ALA A 104 -10.30 4.01 -11.51
CA ALA A 104 -10.36 4.41 -12.92
C ALA A 104 -9.46 3.54 -13.83
N ARG A 105 -8.46 2.84 -13.26
CA ARG A 105 -7.45 2.07 -13.99
C ARG A 105 -7.22 0.73 -13.31
N GLU A 106 -8.23 -0.13 -13.39
CA GLU A 106 -8.19 -1.45 -12.77
C GLU A 106 -7.11 -2.35 -13.37
N LEU A 107 -6.65 -3.31 -12.56
CA LEU A 107 -5.52 -4.21 -12.87
C LEU A 107 -5.75 -5.02 -14.16
N TRP A 108 -6.98 -5.37 -14.47
CA TRP A 108 -7.36 -6.24 -15.60
C TRP A 108 -7.43 -5.52 -16.96
N THR A 109 -6.61 -4.51 -17.18
CA THR A 109 -6.52 -3.80 -18.47
C THR A 109 -5.24 -4.18 -19.21
N ALA A 110 -5.22 -3.94 -20.52
CA ALA A 110 -4.02 -4.18 -21.36
C ALA A 110 -2.77 -3.42 -20.86
N ALA A 111 -2.96 -2.28 -20.19
CA ALA A 111 -1.87 -1.49 -19.62
C ALA A 111 -1.37 -2.00 -18.25
N ALA A 112 -2.00 -3.03 -17.67
CA ALA A 112 -1.65 -3.55 -16.34
C ALA A 112 -0.20 -4.01 -16.23
N VAL A 113 0.31 -4.70 -17.24
CA VAL A 113 1.70 -5.18 -17.27
C VAL A 113 2.69 -4.03 -17.14
N ALA A 114 2.46 -2.93 -17.88
CA ALA A 114 3.32 -1.74 -17.80
C ALA A 114 3.26 -1.08 -16.42
N ARG A 115 2.08 -1.03 -15.78
CA ARG A 115 1.93 -0.49 -14.44
C ARG A 115 2.63 -1.34 -13.38
N ILE A 116 2.50 -2.67 -13.45
CA ILE A 116 3.21 -3.60 -12.57
C ILE A 116 4.71 -3.43 -12.73
N TYR A 117 5.22 -3.36 -13.97
CA TYR A 117 6.64 -3.17 -14.23
C TYR A 117 7.16 -1.85 -13.64
N ARG A 118 6.41 -0.75 -13.80
CA ARG A 118 6.75 0.54 -13.17
C ARG A 118 6.77 0.45 -11.66
N ALA A 119 5.77 -0.22 -11.06
CA ALA A 119 5.71 -0.43 -9.61
C ALA A 119 6.92 -1.22 -9.10
N LEU A 120 7.33 -2.28 -9.78
CA LEU A 120 8.52 -3.06 -9.41
C LEU A 120 9.81 -2.22 -9.51
N ARG A 121 9.91 -1.35 -10.52
CA ARG A 121 11.03 -0.39 -10.60
C ARG A 121 11.02 0.60 -9.45
N THR A 122 9.86 1.09 -9.06
CA THR A 122 9.69 1.99 -7.91
C THR A 122 10.09 1.28 -6.62
N ILE A 123 9.64 0.05 -6.39
CA ILE A 123 10.03 -0.78 -5.24
C ILE A 123 11.55 -0.91 -5.17
N ARG A 124 12.20 -1.21 -6.29
CA ARG A 124 13.66 -1.32 -6.35
C ARG A 124 14.37 -0.02 -5.97
N ARG A 125 13.81 1.14 -6.33
CA ARG A 125 14.37 2.46 -6.01
C ARG A 125 14.16 2.86 -4.55
N LEU A 126 13.02 2.51 -3.95
CA LEU A 126 12.72 2.87 -2.56
C LEU A 126 13.38 1.92 -1.55
N THR A 127 13.74 0.70 -1.94
CA THR A 127 14.36 -0.28 -1.04
C THR A 127 15.60 0.25 -0.30
N PRO A 128 16.57 0.93 -0.94
CA PRO A 128 17.72 1.48 -0.25
C PRO A 128 17.37 2.58 0.78
N VAL A 129 16.29 3.32 0.55
CA VAL A 129 15.78 4.33 1.49
C VAL A 129 15.23 3.63 2.73
N LEU A 130 14.38 2.62 2.51
CA LEU A 130 13.78 1.84 3.60
C LEU A 130 14.80 1.04 4.40
N ALA A 131 15.88 0.59 3.79
CA ALA A 131 16.94 -0.13 4.50
C ALA A 131 17.57 0.71 5.62
N LYS A 132 17.59 2.04 5.48
CA LYS A 132 18.07 2.96 6.51
C LYS A 132 17.10 3.10 7.69
N GLU A 133 15.81 2.87 7.46
CA GLU A 133 14.78 2.93 8.50
C GLU A 133 14.77 1.68 9.39
N VAL A 134 15.35 0.58 8.93
CA VAL A 134 15.43 -0.69 9.69
C VAL A 134 16.64 -0.72 10.62
N GLY A 135 17.67 0.03 10.29
CA GLY A 135 18.91 0.14 11.10
C GLY A 135 18.82 1.19 12.22
#